data_dd65ccc3611503a78d77e6876614eb59
#
_entry.id   dd65ccc3611503a78d77e6876614eb59
#
_cell.length_a   1.000
_cell.length_b   1.000
_cell.length_c   1.000
_cell.angle_alpha   90.00
_cell.angle_beta   90.00
_cell.angle_gamma   90.00
#
_symmetry.space_group_name_H-M   'P 1'
#
loop_
_entity.id
_entity.type
_entity.pdbx_description
1 polymer ?
#
loop_
_entity_poly.entity_id
_entity_poly.type
_entity_poly.pdbx_seq_one_letter_code
_entity_poly.pdbx_strand_id
1 'polypeptide(L)'
;MHRMTSNETISGISILNDNDFVNCMFKNCSFASLDLSKFNFESCEFIGCDLTMCKMENTAYSEVVFNDCKLQGVEFGKCSKYVFSVTFEKCVLNYAVFLKNNLKKLRFVHCSIREAFFAECDLTQALFDNCDFEMTSFERCNLSGCD
;
A
#
# COMPACT_ATOMS: atom_id res chain seq x y z
N MET A 1 -18.56 -2.34 -15.74
CA MET A 1 -17.76 -2.60 -16.94
C MET A 1 -16.28 -2.67 -16.58
N HIS A 2 -15.60 -3.68 -17.06
CA HIS A 2 -14.16 -3.86 -16.85
C HIS A 2 -13.38 -3.02 -17.87
N ARG A 3 -12.49 -2.15 -17.38
CA ARG A 3 -11.64 -1.32 -18.22
C ARG A 3 -10.19 -1.45 -17.77
N MET A 4 -9.29 -1.62 -18.73
CA MET A 4 -7.88 -1.83 -18.46
C MET A 4 -7.00 -0.82 -19.17
N THR A 5 -6.03 -0.29 -18.43
CA THR A 5 -4.94 0.52 -18.96
C THR A 5 -3.63 -0.22 -18.73
N SER A 6 -2.77 -0.26 -19.71
CA SER A 6 -1.48 -0.96 -19.60
C SER A 6 -0.34 -0.16 -20.21
N ASN A 7 0.84 -0.36 -19.62
CA ASN A 7 2.12 0.17 -20.13
C ASN A 7 2.15 1.70 -20.25
N GLU A 8 1.50 2.41 -19.34
CA GLU A 8 1.43 3.86 -19.38
C GLU A 8 2.07 4.53 -18.18
N THR A 9 2.58 5.75 -18.40
CA THR A 9 2.96 6.65 -17.34
C THR A 9 1.87 7.72 -17.22
N ILE A 10 1.28 7.82 -16.04
CA ILE A 10 0.16 8.71 -15.75
C ILE A 10 0.63 9.73 -14.72
N SER A 11 0.51 11.02 -15.01
CA SER A 11 1.05 12.08 -14.16
C SER A 11 0.03 13.13 -13.82
N GLY A 12 0.08 13.61 -12.57
CA GLY A 12 -0.61 14.82 -12.14
C GLY A 12 -2.13 14.77 -12.17
N ILE A 13 -2.73 13.59 -12.20
CA ILE A 13 -4.20 13.47 -12.25
C ILE A 13 -4.78 13.26 -10.85
N SER A 14 -6.08 13.43 -10.73
CA SER A 14 -6.80 13.25 -9.48
C SER A 14 -7.96 12.27 -9.57
N ILE A 15 -8.25 11.74 -10.74
CA ILE A 15 -9.28 10.71 -10.92
C ILE A 15 -8.77 9.64 -11.89
N LEU A 16 -9.34 8.44 -11.77
CA LEU A 16 -9.02 7.31 -12.63
C LEU A 16 -10.29 6.86 -13.35
N ASN A 17 -10.20 6.71 -14.67
CA ASN A 17 -11.33 6.31 -15.51
C ASN A 17 -11.41 4.80 -15.71
N ASP A 18 -10.29 4.10 -15.55
CA ASP A 18 -10.23 2.64 -15.60
C ASP A 18 -10.14 2.09 -14.18
N ASN A 19 -10.33 0.78 -14.03
CA ASN A 19 -10.22 0.11 -12.73
C ASN A 19 -9.26 -1.08 -12.74
N ASP A 20 -8.54 -1.29 -13.83
CA ASP A 20 -7.55 -2.35 -13.95
C ASP A 20 -6.32 -1.77 -14.64
N PHE A 21 -5.19 -1.82 -13.94
CA PHE A 21 -3.94 -1.21 -14.41
C PHE A 21 -2.83 -2.25 -14.38
N VAL A 22 -2.16 -2.44 -15.51
CA VAL A 22 -1.06 -3.39 -15.65
C VAL A 22 0.17 -2.66 -16.15
N ASN A 23 1.28 -2.79 -15.42
CA ASN A 23 2.56 -2.20 -15.79
C ASN A 23 2.47 -0.69 -16.02
N CYS A 24 1.80 0.00 -15.12
CA CYS A 24 1.62 1.45 -15.17
C CYS A 24 2.43 2.14 -14.10
N MET A 25 2.82 3.39 -14.37
CA MET A 25 3.49 4.24 -13.39
C MET A 25 2.63 5.48 -13.15
N PHE A 26 2.33 5.75 -11.89
CA PHE A 26 1.57 6.93 -11.48
C PHE A 26 2.52 7.90 -10.80
N LYS A 27 2.68 9.09 -11.38
CA LYS A 27 3.60 10.10 -10.85
C LYS A 27 2.85 11.34 -10.38
N ASN A 28 3.11 11.74 -9.14
CA ASN A 28 2.61 12.99 -8.57
C ASN A 28 1.10 13.16 -8.73
N CYS A 29 0.36 12.07 -8.52
CA CYS A 29 -1.09 12.08 -8.59
C CYS A 29 -1.70 12.41 -7.24
N SER A 30 -2.85 13.09 -7.25
CA SER A 30 -3.56 13.50 -6.05
C SER A 30 -4.81 12.64 -5.88
N PHE A 31 -4.65 11.51 -5.23
CA PHE A 31 -5.72 10.52 -5.04
C PHE A 31 -6.28 10.49 -3.62
N ALA A 32 -6.02 11.53 -2.82
CA ALA A 32 -6.49 11.55 -1.43
C ALA A 32 -8.00 11.34 -1.35
N SER A 33 -8.42 10.46 -0.44
CA SER A 33 -9.83 10.10 -0.20
C SER A 33 -10.55 9.47 -1.39
N LEU A 34 -9.83 9.10 -2.43
CA LEU A 34 -10.43 8.44 -3.60
C LEU A 34 -10.88 7.02 -3.23
N ASP A 35 -11.96 6.58 -3.84
CA ASP A 35 -12.44 5.22 -3.66
C ASP A 35 -11.81 4.32 -4.74
N LEU A 36 -10.86 3.49 -4.30
CA LEU A 36 -10.18 2.53 -5.16
C LEU A 36 -10.70 1.11 -4.93
N SER A 37 -11.89 0.98 -4.33
CA SER A 37 -12.45 -0.33 -4.04
C SER A 37 -12.62 -1.16 -5.32
N LYS A 38 -12.19 -2.43 -5.25
CA LYS A 38 -12.25 -3.39 -6.35
C LYS A 38 -11.37 -3.06 -7.55
N PHE A 39 -10.48 -2.07 -7.41
CA PHE A 39 -9.46 -1.82 -8.43
C PHE A 39 -8.42 -2.94 -8.41
N ASN A 40 -7.76 -3.14 -9.54
CA ASN A 40 -6.67 -4.09 -9.67
C ASN A 40 -5.43 -3.38 -10.22
N PHE A 41 -4.32 -3.48 -9.47
CA PHE A 41 -3.03 -2.94 -9.89
C PHE A 41 -2.02 -4.07 -9.95
N GLU A 42 -1.45 -4.31 -11.11
CA GLU A 42 -0.45 -5.36 -11.34
C GLU A 42 0.81 -4.75 -11.91
N SER A 43 1.95 -5.01 -11.28
CA SER A 43 3.25 -4.51 -11.69
C SER A 43 3.27 -2.99 -11.88
N CYS A 44 2.60 -2.29 -10.98
CA CYS A 44 2.50 -0.83 -11.03
C CYS A 44 3.40 -0.19 -10.00
N GLU A 45 3.77 1.06 -10.26
CA GLU A 45 4.51 1.86 -9.30
C GLU A 45 3.81 3.21 -9.12
N PHE A 46 3.67 3.63 -7.85
CA PHE A 46 3.17 4.95 -7.49
C PHE A 46 4.34 5.75 -6.97
N ILE A 47 4.65 6.89 -7.59
CA ILE A 47 5.78 7.75 -7.19
C ILE A 47 5.27 9.14 -6.86
N GLY A 48 5.53 9.59 -5.64
CA GLY A 48 5.15 10.95 -5.22
C GLY A 48 3.65 11.18 -5.18
N CYS A 49 2.86 10.13 -5.01
CA CYS A 49 1.40 10.24 -5.00
C CYS A 49 0.85 10.42 -3.60
N ASP A 50 -0.27 11.13 -3.50
CA ASP A 50 -1.01 11.27 -2.26
C ASP A 50 -2.23 10.34 -2.30
N LEU A 51 -2.18 9.28 -1.49
CA LEU A 51 -3.27 8.32 -1.35
C LEU A 51 -3.83 8.35 0.08
N THR A 52 -3.65 9.46 0.78
CA THR A 52 -4.15 9.62 2.14
C THR A 52 -5.64 9.30 2.20
N MET A 53 -6.03 8.43 3.15
CA MET A 53 -7.42 8.05 3.40
C MET A 53 -8.15 7.42 2.21
N CYS A 54 -7.44 6.92 1.21
CA CYS A 54 -8.08 6.17 0.11
C CYS A 54 -8.85 4.98 0.67
N LYS A 55 -9.98 4.67 0.05
CA LYS A 55 -10.74 3.47 0.34
C LYS A 55 -10.24 2.35 -0.57
N MET A 56 -9.93 1.20 0.04
CA MET A 56 -9.28 0.10 -0.67
C MET A 56 -9.99 -1.23 -0.46
N GLU A 57 -11.31 -1.23 -0.37
CA GLU A 57 -12.05 -2.47 -0.13
C GLU A 57 -11.96 -3.41 -1.33
N ASN A 58 -11.42 -4.61 -1.10
CA ASN A 58 -11.17 -5.61 -2.13
C ASN A 58 -10.27 -5.12 -3.29
N THR A 59 -9.44 -4.12 -3.02
CA THR A 59 -8.44 -3.68 -4.01
C THR A 59 -7.31 -4.70 -4.05
N ALA A 60 -6.91 -5.09 -5.26
CA ALA A 60 -5.84 -6.06 -5.45
C ALA A 60 -4.55 -5.35 -5.88
N TYR A 61 -3.48 -5.67 -5.19
CA TYR A 61 -2.15 -5.16 -5.50
C TYR A 61 -1.22 -6.35 -5.74
N SER A 62 -0.74 -6.52 -6.96
CA SER A 62 0.21 -7.57 -7.32
C SER A 62 1.51 -6.95 -7.79
N GLU A 63 2.59 -7.18 -7.04
CA GLU A 63 3.90 -6.62 -7.33
C GLU A 63 3.87 -5.11 -7.54
N VAL A 64 3.32 -4.40 -6.57
CA VAL A 64 3.15 -2.94 -6.60
C VAL A 64 4.16 -2.29 -5.67
N VAL A 65 4.78 -1.21 -6.15
CA VAL A 65 5.71 -0.40 -5.36
C VAL A 65 5.08 0.96 -5.09
N PHE A 66 5.06 1.35 -3.81
CA PHE A 66 4.72 2.71 -3.40
C PHE A 66 6.03 3.40 -3.01
N ASN A 67 6.42 4.41 -3.78
CA ASN A 67 7.66 5.15 -3.56
C ASN A 67 7.36 6.64 -3.34
N ASP A 68 7.81 7.19 -2.21
CA ASP A 68 7.59 8.58 -1.87
C ASP A 68 6.11 8.95 -1.87
N CYS A 69 5.28 8.09 -1.31
CA CYS A 69 3.83 8.27 -1.29
C CYS A 69 3.31 8.56 0.11
N LYS A 70 2.18 9.26 0.18
CA LYS A 70 1.44 9.47 1.42
C LYS A 70 0.29 8.48 1.46
N LEU A 71 0.28 7.64 2.48
CA LEU A 71 -0.72 6.59 2.66
C LEU A 71 -1.30 6.65 4.08
N GLN A 72 -1.37 7.86 4.65
CA GLN A 72 -1.84 8.04 6.02
C GLN A 72 -3.29 7.58 6.17
N GLY A 73 -3.55 6.85 7.24
CA GLY A 73 -4.90 6.41 7.59
C GLY A 73 -5.50 5.36 6.67
N VAL A 74 -4.74 4.80 5.74
CA VAL A 74 -5.26 3.78 4.82
C VAL A 74 -5.48 2.47 5.57
N GLU A 75 -6.63 1.84 5.36
CA GLU A 75 -6.97 0.55 5.94
C GLU A 75 -6.61 -0.58 4.97
N PHE A 76 -5.34 -1.01 5.01
CA PHE A 76 -4.85 -2.08 4.13
C PHE A 76 -5.50 -3.43 4.42
N GLY A 77 -6.02 -3.61 5.63
CA GLY A 77 -6.73 -4.83 5.97
C GLY A 77 -7.98 -5.08 5.14
N LYS A 78 -8.50 -4.07 4.48
CA LYS A 78 -9.66 -4.18 3.61
C LYS A 78 -9.32 -4.58 2.17
N CYS A 79 -8.04 -4.52 1.81
CA CYS A 79 -7.58 -4.97 0.50
C CYS A 79 -7.83 -6.46 0.29
N SER A 80 -7.74 -6.91 -0.95
CA SER A 80 -7.83 -8.33 -1.26
C SER A 80 -6.82 -9.12 -0.44
N LYS A 81 -7.27 -10.17 0.24
CA LYS A 81 -6.39 -11.05 1.01
C LYS A 81 -5.68 -12.06 0.12
N TYR A 82 -6.21 -12.30 -1.06
CA TYR A 82 -5.65 -13.27 -2.00
C TYR A 82 -4.55 -12.67 -2.86
N VAL A 83 -4.62 -11.35 -3.12
CA VAL A 83 -3.65 -10.67 -3.97
C VAL A 83 -3.20 -9.42 -3.24
N PHE A 84 -2.11 -9.53 -2.48
CA PHE A 84 -1.54 -8.41 -1.76
C PHE A 84 -0.02 -8.56 -1.71
N SER A 85 0.67 -8.00 -2.71
CA SER A 85 2.12 -7.98 -2.79
C SER A 85 2.58 -6.56 -3.06
N VAL A 86 3.12 -5.90 -2.03
CA VAL A 86 3.51 -4.49 -2.09
C VAL A 86 4.89 -4.29 -1.48
N THR A 87 5.55 -3.22 -1.88
CA THR A 87 6.76 -2.72 -1.26
C THR A 87 6.55 -1.24 -0.96
N PHE A 88 6.93 -0.81 0.23
CA PHE A 88 6.84 0.59 0.63
C PHE A 88 8.24 1.17 0.77
N GLU A 89 8.52 2.24 0.03
CA GLU A 89 9.79 2.95 0.08
C GLU A 89 9.54 4.44 0.23
N LYS A 90 10.14 5.05 1.25
CA LYS A 90 10.00 6.49 1.54
C LYS A 90 8.54 6.92 1.68
N CYS A 91 7.71 6.08 2.25
CA CYS A 91 6.29 6.36 2.40
C CYS A 91 5.94 6.83 3.80
N VAL A 92 4.86 7.60 3.88
CA VAL A 92 4.26 7.98 5.16
C VAL A 92 3.01 7.13 5.35
N LEU A 93 3.10 6.20 6.30
CA LEU A 93 2.04 5.24 6.62
C LEU A 93 1.46 5.49 8.01
N ASN A 94 1.57 6.71 8.50
CA ASN A 94 1.09 7.03 9.83
C ASN A 94 -0.41 6.74 9.94
N TYR A 95 -0.83 6.14 11.05
CA TYR A 95 -2.22 5.73 11.31
C TYR A 95 -2.76 4.68 10.35
N ALA A 96 -1.93 4.06 9.52
CA ALA A 96 -2.38 2.98 8.65
C ALA A 96 -2.76 1.75 9.48
N VAL A 97 -3.70 0.96 8.97
CA VAL A 97 -4.18 -0.24 9.64
C VAL A 97 -3.97 -1.46 8.74
N PHE A 98 -3.27 -2.44 9.27
CA PHE A 98 -3.08 -3.74 8.62
C PHE A 98 -3.77 -4.79 9.49
N LEU A 99 -4.80 -5.43 8.95
CA LEU A 99 -5.56 -6.43 9.69
C LEU A 99 -5.62 -7.72 8.89
N LYS A 100 -5.06 -8.79 9.46
CA LYS A 100 -5.03 -10.12 8.84
C LYS A 100 -4.37 -10.14 7.47
N ASN A 101 -3.42 -9.25 7.26
CA ASN A 101 -2.66 -9.22 6.01
C ASN A 101 -1.50 -10.24 6.06
N ASN A 102 -1.22 -10.83 4.91
CA ASN A 102 -0.01 -11.60 4.72
C ASN A 102 1.10 -10.64 4.29
N LEU A 103 1.99 -10.33 5.23
CA LEU A 103 3.09 -9.39 5.04
C LEU A 103 4.44 -10.10 5.11
N LYS A 104 4.46 -11.39 4.80
CA LYS A 104 5.72 -12.16 4.79
C LYS A 104 6.72 -11.52 3.85
N LYS A 105 7.94 -11.31 4.36
CA LYS A 105 9.06 -10.77 3.58
C LYS A 105 8.79 -9.39 2.98
N LEU A 106 7.73 -8.72 3.40
CA LEU A 106 7.43 -7.37 2.91
C LEU A 106 8.52 -6.42 3.40
N ARG A 107 8.88 -5.47 2.55
CA ARG A 107 9.92 -4.49 2.87
C ARG A 107 9.34 -3.12 3.06
N PHE A 108 9.61 -2.55 4.24
CA PHE A 108 9.35 -1.15 4.56
C PHE A 108 10.71 -0.46 4.61
N VAL A 109 11.02 0.41 3.67
CA VAL A 109 12.33 1.06 3.57
C VAL A 109 12.17 2.56 3.71
N HIS A 110 12.81 3.16 4.71
CA HIS A 110 12.76 4.59 4.99
C HIS A 110 11.34 5.12 5.13
N CYS A 111 10.49 4.38 5.83
CA CYS A 111 9.09 4.74 6.01
C CYS A 111 8.82 5.31 7.40
N SER A 112 7.83 6.21 7.48
CA SER A 112 7.24 6.59 8.75
C SER A 112 5.96 5.78 8.93
N ILE A 113 5.90 4.97 9.99
CA ILE A 113 4.72 4.17 10.32
C ILE A 113 4.25 4.47 11.74
N ARG A 114 4.31 5.75 12.11
CA ARG A 114 3.94 6.21 13.46
C ARG A 114 2.46 5.98 13.71
N GLU A 115 2.15 5.47 14.89
CA GLU A 115 0.78 5.21 15.32
C GLU A 115 -0.01 4.31 14.36
N ALA A 116 0.71 3.49 13.57
CA ALA A 116 0.09 2.47 12.74
C ALA A 116 -0.30 1.27 13.60
N PHE A 117 -1.21 0.46 13.11
CA PHE A 117 -1.73 -0.68 13.83
C PHE A 117 -1.66 -1.93 12.95
N PHE A 118 -0.97 -2.94 13.46
CA PHE A 118 -0.85 -4.25 12.81
C PHE A 118 -1.53 -5.27 13.72
N ALA A 119 -2.57 -5.93 13.25
CA ALA A 119 -3.28 -6.94 14.01
C ALA A 119 -3.42 -8.22 13.21
N GLU A 120 -3.09 -9.35 13.85
CA GLU A 120 -3.25 -10.68 13.29
C GLU A 120 -2.59 -10.83 11.92
N CYS A 121 -1.48 -10.12 11.70
CA CYS A 121 -0.73 -10.17 10.44
C CYS A 121 0.40 -11.19 10.54
N ASP A 122 0.75 -11.75 9.39
CA ASP A 122 1.95 -12.57 9.28
C ASP A 122 3.08 -11.69 8.76
N LEU A 123 4.02 -11.34 9.64
CA LEU A 123 5.18 -10.51 9.33
C LEU A 123 6.47 -11.34 9.33
N THR A 124 6.35 -12.64 9.10
CA THR A 124 7.51 -13.53 9.06
C THR A 124 8.54 -13.00 8.07
N GLN A 125 9.77 -12.76 8.54
CA GLN A 125 10.88 -12.27 7.73
C GLN A 125 10.62 -10.92 7.07
N ALA A 126 9.68 -10.14 7.57
CA ALA A 126 9.49 -8.77 7.09
C ALA A 126 10.70 -7.91 7.45
N LEU A 127 11.03 -6.95 6.61
CA LEU A 127 12.16 -6.04 6.82
C LEU A 127 11.66 -4.63 7.04
N PHE A 128 12.08 -4.02 8.14
CA PHE A 128 11.83 -2.62 8.45
C PHE A 128 13.18 -1.89 8.49
N ASP A 129 13.54 -1.27 7.37
CA ASP A 129 14.84 -0.63 7.21
C ASP A 129 14.72 0.89 7.39
N ASN A 130 15.35 1.44 8.44
CA ASN A 130 15.34 2.87 8.75
C ASN A 130 13.93 3.44 8.85
N CYS A 131 13.06 2.78 9.58
CA CYS A 131 11.67 3.20 9.76
C CYS A 131 11.45 3.83 11.13
N ASP A 132 10.49 4.76 11.18
CA ASP A 132 10.04 5.36 12.44
C ASP A 132 8.78 4.63 12.89
N PHE A 133 8.89 3.94 14.03
CA PHE A 133 7.83 3.12 14.61
C PHE A 133 7.16 3.76 15.81
N GLU A 134 7.37 5.00 16.07
CA GLU A 134 6.86 5.59 17.31
C GLU A 134 5.36 5.36 17.46
N MET A 135 4.96 4.77 18.59
CA MET A 135 3.56 4.48 18.92
C MET A 135 2.89 3.45 17.99
N THR A 136 3.66 2.73 17.20
CA THR A 136 3.14 1.62 16.37
C THR A 136 2.79 0.43 17.27
N SER A 137 1.66 -0.21 17.01
CA SER A 137 1.20 -1.37 17.77
C SER A 137 1.19 -2.63 16.90
N PHE A 138 1.63 -3.74 17.50
CA PHE A 138 1.57 -5.05 16.86
C PHE A 138 0.80 -5.98 17.79
N GLU A 139 -0.38 -6.44 17.39
CA GLU A 139 -1.20 -7.34 18.18
C GLU A 139 -1.38 -8.69 17.48
N ARG A 140 -1.03 -9.76 18.18
CA ARG A 140 -1.20 -11.13 17.69
C ARG A 140 -0.62 -11.32 16.28
N CYS A 141 0.54 -10.74 16.05
CA CYS A 141 1.26 -10.88 14.80
C CYS A 141 2.36 -11.91 14.92
N ASN A 142 2.67 -12.57 13.81
CA ASN A 142 3.85 -13.43 13.75
C ASN A 142 5.03 -12.59 13.28
N LEU A 143 6.01 -12.41 14.14
CA LEU A 143 7.20 -11.59 13.89
C LEU A 143 8.47 -12.42 13.70
N SER A 144 8.34 -13.72 13.44
CA SER A 144 9.49 -14.61 13.31
C SER A 144 10.43 -14.16 12.20
N GLY A 145 11.70 -13.98 12.52
CA GLY A 145 12.72 -13.56 11.55
C GLY A 145 12.53 -12.14 11.04
N CYS A 146 11.67 -11.36 11.68
CA CYS A 146 11.46 -9.95 11.33
C CYS A 146 12.69 -9.14 11.72
N ASP A 147 13.10 -8.22 10.87
CA ASP A 147 14.30 -7.40 11.10
C ASP A 147 14.00 -5.90 10.99
#